data_0d669a7f30dc6f989fd534485037faf5
#
_entry.id   0d669a7f30dc6f989fd534485037faf5
#
_cell.length_a   1.000
_cell.length_b   1.000
_cell.length_c   1.000
_cell.angle_alpha   90.00
_cell.angle_beta   90.00
_cell.angle_gamma   90.00
#
_symmetry.space_group_name_H-M   'P 1'
#
loop_
_entity.id
_entity.type
_entity.pdbx_description
1 polymer ?
#
loop_
_entity_poly.entity_id
_entity_poly.type
_entity_poly.pdbx_seq_one_letter_code
_entity_poly.pdbx_strand_id
1 'polypeptide(L)'
;MRILLVGANGFIGRHLLRTLQAEGHSLVATSRSGRGAELPGVAWLSLDLTMLAADPSHFQWPQGVELLINATGVLSTDARQLATVQDRGARALFDLAADNGASVIQLSALGAGEQPDIPFLASKAAADDYLLGLGVPAVVLRPSLVLGEGGASSQWLSRLSPWPLIPLLDTWARAQPLHIEDLVAAVLALLRQWPAQPCVLPLVGPDALTLPELLDQLRAAQGWGPARYLQIPAAIANPAVRLGDRLGWRALNTQVLTLARRDNLADAQAMKAATDFMAAPLTSRLNEWPRRELSVAASLRPVLLAVLVLIWWGTAVVCLGPGHEWGLRIMAEVGVHGWLARMAVVGGALADAVLGAGLLLRRWRRHALRAQLALMLAYMLIISLWLPHYWFDPFGAVAKNAVLLVATLWLLWTEPEVHRR
;
A
#
# COMPACT_ATOMS: atom_id res chain seq x y z
N MET A 1 -19.96 -25.44 3.02
CA MET A 1 -20.34 -24.59 4.17
C MET A 1 -20.60 -23.17 3.72
N ARG A 2 -21.36 -22.42 4.51
CA ARG A 2 -21.63 -20.99 4.27
C ARG A 2 -20.74 -20.14 5.16
N ILE A 3 -19.93 -19.26 4.56
CA ILE A 3 -18.87 -18.51 5.25
C ILE A 3 -19.14 -17.02 5.15
N LEU A 4 -19.09 -16.31 6.29
CA LEU A 4 -19.07 -14.85 6.35
C LEU A 4 -17.60 -14.39 6.36
N LEU A 5 -17.17 -13.73 5.27
CA LEU A 5 -15.83 -13.17 5.15
C LEU A 5 -15.83 -11.66 5.36
N VAL A 6 -15.32 -11.22 6.50
CA VAL A 6 -15.23 -9.80 6.86
C VAL A 6 -13.87 -9.24 6.44
N GLY A 7 -13.89 -8.07 5.78
CA GLY A 7 -12.70 -7.48 5.19
C GLY A 7 -12.32 -8.05 3.82
N ALA A 8 -13.30 -8.56 3.06
CA ALA A 8 -13.10 -9.25 1.79
C ALA A 8 -12.39 -8.42 0.70
N ASN A 9 -12.49 -7.08 0.73
CA ASN A 9 -11.76 -6.18 -0.17
C ASN A 9 -10.31 -5.90 0.25
N GLY A 10 -9.88 -6.38 1.43
CA GLY A 10 -8.52 -6.25 1.93
C GLY A 10 -7.53 -7.15 1.18
N PHE A 11 -6.23 -6.99 1.48
CA PHE A 11 -5.18 -7.80 0.85
C PHE A 11 -5.39 -9.31 1.07
N ILE A 12 -5.53 -9.75 2.30
CA ILE A 12 -5.76 -11.17 2.62
C ILE A 12 -7.18 -11.58 2.19
N GLY A 13 -8.18 -10.75 2.51
CA GLY A 13 -9.58 -11.04 2.26
C GLY A 13 -9.91 -11.36 0.80
N ARG A 14 -9.33 -10.62 -0.17
CA ARG A 14 -9.58 -10.90 -1.60
C ARG A 14 -8.97 -12.20 -2.10
N HIS A 15 -7.84 -12.63 -1.54
CA HIS A 15 -7.24 -13.93 -1.88
C HIS A 15 -8.08 -15.05 -1.27
N LEU A 16 -8.49 -14.94 0.00
CA LEU A 16 -9.42 -15.87 0.64
C LEU A 16 -10.75 -15.95 -0.13
N LEU A 17 -11.32 -14.80 -0.51
CA LEU A 17 -12.59 -14.75 -1.25
C LEU A 17 -12.56 -15.59 -2.53
N ARG A 18 -11.52 -15.41 -3.35
CA ARG A 18 -11.35 -16.13 -4.62
C ARG A 18 -11.14 -17.61 -4.42
N THR A 19 -10.27 -17.97 -3.47
CA THR A 19 -9.95 -19.38 -3.24
C THR A 19 -11.12 -20.13 -2.59
N LEU A 20 -11.76 -19.56 -1.58
CA LEU A 20 -12.93 -20.19 -0.95
C LEU A 20 -14.11 -20.34 -1.93
N GLN A 21 -14.28 -19.38 -2.85
CA GLN A 21 -15.28 -19.47 -3.92
C GLN A 21 -14.91 -20.60 -4.91
N ALA A 22 -13.65 -20.73 -5.30
CA ALA A 22 -13.18 -21.80 -6.18
C ALA A 22 -13.30 -23.19 -5.53
N GLU A 23 -13.15 -23.31 -4.21
CA GLU A 23 -13.38 -24.52 -3.43
C GLU A 23 -14.90 -24.85 -3.26
N GLY A 24 -15.80 -24.05 -3.83
CA GLY A 24 -17.23 -24.32 -3.83
C GLY A 24 -17.99 -23.91 -2.55
N HIS A 25 -17.39 -23.08 -1.70
CA HIS A 25 -18.09 -22.55 -0.52
C HIS A 25 -19.09 -21.45 -0.90
N SER A 26 -20.22 -21.40 -0.18
CA SER A 26 -21.18 -20.30 -0.28
C SER A 26 -20.67 -19.11 0.55
N LEU A 27 -20.47 -17.95 -0.08
CA LEU A 27 -19.79 -16.83 0.56
C LEU A 27 -20.71 -15.62 0.73
N VAL A 28 -20.68 -15.06 1.94
CA VAL A 28 -21.17 -13.73 2.24
C VAL A 28 -19.94 -12.86 2.52
N ALA A 29 -19.60 -11.98 1.59
CA ALA A 29 -18.47 -11.09 1.71
C ALA A 29 -18.91 -9.71 2.22
N THR A 30 -18.08 -9.06 3.04
CA THR A 30 -18.42 -7.72 3.52
C THR A 30 -17.39 -6.67 3.13
N SER A 31 -17.90 -5.48 2.90
CA SER A 31 -17.11 -4.25 2.78
C SER A 31 -17.89 -3.07 3.34
N ARG A 32 -17.25 -1.94 3.59
CA ARG A 32 -17.94 -0.72 4.06
C ARG A 32 -19.00 -0.20 3.09
N SER A 33 -18.83 -0.43 1.80
CA SER A 33 -19.77 -0.01 0.75
C SER A 33 -20.80 -1.09 0.37
N GLY A 34 -20.70 -2.30 0.92
CA GLY A 34 -21.50 -3.44 0.49
C GLY A 34 -21.21 -3.93 -0.93
N ARG A 35 -20.05 -3.55 -1.48
CA ARG A 35 -19.67 -3.87 -2.87
C ARG A 35 -18.23 -4.38 -2.95
N GLY A 36 -17.96 -5.23 -3.92
CA GLY A 36 -16.63 -5.78 -4.20
C GLY A 36 -16.59 -6.48 -5.55
N ALA A 37 -15.65 -7.41 -5.71
CA ALA A 37 -15.54 -8.17 -6.95
C ALA A 37 -16.81 -8.99 -7.21
N GLU A 38 -17.34 -8.90 -8.41
CA GLU A 38 -18.46 -9.72 -8.85
C GLU A 38 -17.97 -11.14 -9.12
N LEU A 39 -18.32 -12.07 -8.24
CA LEU A 39 -17.96 -13.49 -8.34
C LEU A 39 -19.23 -14.33 -8.19
N PRO A 40 -19.39 -15.40 -8.98
CA PRO A 40 -20.55 -16.29 -8.87
C PRO A 40 -20.66 -16.88 -7.45
N GLY A 41 -21.86 -16.88 -6.88
CA GLY A 41 -22.13 -17.45 -5.56
C GLY A 41 -21.64 -16.60 -4.37
N VAL A 42 -21.22 -15.35 -4.59
CA VAL A 42 -20.80 -14.40 -3.55
C VAL A 42 -21.85 -13.31 -3.37
N ALA A 43 -22.43 -13.24 -2.18
CA ALA A 43 -23.27 -12.13 -1.77
C ALA A 43 -22.46 -11.06 -1.05
N TRP A 44 -22.72 -9.77 -1.35
CA TRP A 44 -22.03 -8.65 -0.69
C TRP A 44 -22.96 -7.93 0.28
N LEU A 45 -22.47 -7.68 1.50
CA LEU A 45 -23.14 -6.90 2.53
C LEU A 45 -22.29 -5.70 2.98
N SER A 46 -22.98 -4.63 3.39
CA SER A 46 -22.32 -3.49 4.01
C SER A 46 -22.00 -3.79 5.48
N LEU A 47 -20.76 -3.62 5.89
CA LEU A 47 -20.36 -3.72 7.29
C LEU A 47 -19.22 -2.75 7.57
N ASP A 48 -19.45 -1.85 8.52
CA ASP A 48 -18.42 -0.97 9.10
C ASP A 48 -18.25 -1.34 10.59
N LEU A 49 -17.09 -1.86 10.94
CA LEU A 49 -16.78 -2.26 12.32
C LEU A 49 -16.78 -1.07 13.29
N THR A 50 -16.63 0.16 12.82
CA THR A 50 -16.77 1.36 13.66
C THR A 50 -18.23 1.54 14.08
N MET A 51 -19.16 1.35 13.17
CA MET A 51 -20.60 1.43 13.44
C MET A 51 -21.04 0.25 14.31
N LEU A 52 -20.56 -0.95 13.99
CA LEU A 52 -20.83 -2.15 14.77
C LEU A 52 -20.35 -2.03 16.22
N ALA A 53 -19.17 -1.41 16.44
CA ALA A 53 -18.65 -1.15 17.78
C ALA A 53 -19.50 -0.17 18.60
N ALA A 54 -20.24 0.71 17.93
CA ALA A 54 -21.14 1.66 18.59
C ALA A 54 -22.53 1.06 18.88
N ASP A 55 -23.04 0.28 17.92
CA ASP A 55 -24.34 -0.38 18.05
C ASP A 55 -24.36 -1.66 17.19
N PRO A 56 -24.38 -2.86 17.82
CA PRO A 56 -24.45 -4.14 17.12
C PRO A 56 -25.67 -4.32 16.22
N SER A 57 -26.77 -3.62 16.48
CA SER A 57 -28.00 -3.70 15.67
C SER A 57 -27.83 -3.20 14.22
N HIS A 58 -26.76 -2.50 13.92
CA HIS A 58 -26.44 -2.03 12.57
C HIS A 58 -26.10 -3.14 11.58
N PHE A 59 -25.93 -4.38 12.04
CA PHE A 59 -25.62 -5.49 11.17
C PHE A 59 -26.53 -6.69 11.46
N GLN A 60 -27.30 -7.10 10.47
CA GLN A 60 -28.08 -8.32 10.55
C GLN A 60 -27.21 -9.50 10.12
N TRP A 61 -27.08 -10.47 11.03
CA TRP A 61 -26.34 -11.69 10.75
C TRP A 61 -27.01 -12.49 9.62
N PRO A 62 -26.23 -12.88 8.57
CA PRO A 62 -26.80 -13.65 7.47
C PRO A 62 -27.19 -15.06 7.92
N GLN A 63 -28.38 -15.51 7.53
CA GLN A 63 -28.89 -16.83 7.92
C GLN A 63 -27.96 -17.96 7.41
N GLY A 64 -27.81 -19.01 8.22
CA GLY A 64 -27.09 -20.21 7.86
C GLY A 64 -25.58 -20.07 7.70
N VAL A 65 -24.98 -19.01 8.20
CA VAL A 65 -23.53 -18.87 8.28
C VAL A 65 -23.00 -19.81 9.36
N GLU A 66 -22.10 -20.70 8.97
CA GLU A 66 -21.45 -21.70 9.82
C GLU A 66 -20.07 -21.25 10.32
N LEU A 67 -19.42 -20.36 9.55
CA LEU A 67 -18.08 -19.89 9.84
C LEU A 67 -17.96 -18.38 9.57
N LEU A 68 -17.38 -17.66 10.53
CA LEU A 68 -16.90 -16.31 10.39
C LEU A 68 -15.39 -16.32 10.13
N ILE A 69 -14.95 -15.66 9.08
CA ILE A 69 -13.52 -15.33 8.88
C ILE A 69 -13.35 -13.83 8.99
N ASN A 70 -12.72 -13.35 10.06
CA ASN A 70 -12.42 -11.95 10.21
C ASN A 70 -11.01 -11.64 9.67
N ALA A 71 -10.94 -11.13 8.44
CA ALA A 71 -9.72 -10.70 7.77
C ALA A 71 -9.50 -9.17 7.85
N THR A 72 -10.13 -8.49 8.81
CA THR A 72 -9.97 -7.04 8.97
C THR A 72 -8.65 -6.69 9.64
N GLY A 73 -8.01 -5.66 9.12
CA GLY A 73 -6.82 -5.06 9.70
C GLY A 73 -6.68 -3.62 9.21
N VAL A 74 -6.43 -2.71 10.13
CA VAL A 74 -6.18 -1.30 9.83
C VAL A 74 -4.76 -0.97 10.28
N LEU A 75 -3.93 -0.46 9.37
CA LEU A 75 -2.66 0.15 9.71
C LEU A 75 -2.91 1.65 9.94
N SER A 76 -2.92 2.06 11.19
CA SER A 76 -3.16 3.44 11.60
C SER A 76 -2.19 3.84 12.70
N THR A 77 -1.83 5.11 12.76
CA THR A 77 -1.12 5.72 13.89
C THR A 77 -2.09 6.17 14.99
N ASP A 78 -3.39 6.20 14.72
CA ASP A 78 -4.43 6.55 15.67
C ASP A 78 -4.84 5.32 16.51
N ALA A 79 -4.40 5.30 17.75
CA ALA A 79 -4.72 4.24 18.71
C ALA A 79 -6.23 4.09 18.97
N ARG A 80 -7.01 5.19 18.90
CA ARG A 80 -8.46 5.16 19.08
C ARG A 80 -9.13 4.42 17.91
N GLN A 81 -8.68 4.67 16.68
CA GLN A 81 -9.17 3.97 15.50
C GLN A 81 -8.83 2.47 15.57
N LEU A 82 -7.62 2.13 16.00
CA LEU A 82 -7.19 0.74 16.19
C LEU A 82 -8.08 0.04 17.23
N ALA A 83 -8.26 0.63 18.42
CA ALA A 83 -9.12 0.07 19.47
C ALA A 83 -10.60 -0.04 19.03
N THR A 84 -11.09 0.91 18.23
CA THR A 84 -12.50 0.84 17.78
C THR A 84 -12.70 -0.27 16.75
N VAL A 85 -11.83 -0.36 15.73
CA VAL A 85 -12.05 -1.31 14.62
C VAL A 85 -11.52 -2.70 14.94
N GLN A 86 -10.31 -2.82 15.51
CA GLN A 86 -9.63 -4.11 15.68
C GLN A 86 -9.94 -4.79 17.02
N ASP A 87 -10.40 -4.05 18.03
CA ASP A 87 -10.83 -4.62 19.30
C ASP A 87 -12.36 -4.56 19.43
N ARG A 88 -12.97 -3.41 19.72
CA ARG A 88 -14.43 -3.32 20.02
C ARG A 88 -15.32 -3.81 18.88
N GLY A 89 -15.02 -3.42 17.63
CA GLY A 89 -15.78 -3.87 16.46
C GLY A 89 -15.59 -5.35 16.17
N ALA A 90 -14.41 -5.90 16.45
CA ALA A 90 -14.17 -7.33 16.34
C ALA A 90 -14.92 -8.11 17.43
N ARG A 91 -14.93 -7.64 18.69
CA ARG A 91 -15.71 -8.27 19.78
C ARG A 91 -17.19 -8.32 19.45
N ALA A 92 -17.79 -7.19 19.04
CA ALA A 92 -19.20 -7.17 18.65
C ALA A 92 -19.51 -8.15 17.50
N LEU A 93 -18.57 -8.33 16.57
CA LEU A 93 -18.69 -9.32 15.51
C LEU A 93 -18.61 -10.76 16.03
N PHE A 94 -17.76 -11.02 17.02
CA PHE A 94 -17.64 -12.35 17.66
C PHE A 94 -18.85 -12.69 18.51
N ASP A 95 -19.47 -11.71 19.18
CA ASP A 95 -20.73 -11.89 19.91
C ASP A 95 -21.84 -12.33 18.94
N LEU A 96 -21.98 -11.65 17.79
CA LEU A 96 -22.92 -12.05 16.76
C LEU A 96 -22.64 -13.47 16.22
N ALA A 97 -21.38 -13.86 16.07
CA ALA A 97 -21.04 -15.22 15.67
C ALA A 97 -21.43 -16.24 16.75
N ALA A 98 -21.17 -15.93 18.02
CA ALA A 98 -21.53 -16.78 19.17
C ALA A 98 -23.05 -16.96 19.28
N ASP A 99 -23.83 -15.88 19.19
CA ASP A 99 -25.27 -15.89 19.24
C ASP A 99 -25.95 -16.73 18.13
N ASN A 100 -25.22 -16.85 16.99
CA ASN A 100 -25.69 -17.64 15.84
C ASN A 100 -25.02 -19.01 15.71
N GLY A 101 -24.20 -19.43 16.68
CA GLY A 101 -23.55 -20.73 16.71
C GLY A 101 -22.48 -20.94 15.64
N ALA A 102 -21.90 -19.85 15.10
CA ALA A 102 -20.86 -19.92 14.08
C ALA A 102 -19.48 -20.09 14.69
N SER A 103 -18.63 -20.88 14.04
CA SER A 103 -17.20 -20.96 14.34
C SER A 103 -16.47 -19.69 13.86
N VAL A 104 -15.28 -19.39 14.42
CA VAL A 104 -14.56 -18.16 14.09
C VAL A 104 -13.11 -18.44 13.73
N ILE A 105 -12.65 -17.92 12.59
CA ILE A 105 -11.22 -17.72 12.28
C ILE A 105 -10.93 -16.22 12.38
N GLN A 106 -10.08 -15.85 13.33
CA GLN A 106 -9.59 -14.49 13.49
C GLN A 106 -8.18 -14.35 12.89
N LEU A 107 -8.02 -13.46 11.90
CA LEU A 107 -6.70 -13.08 11.42
C LEU A 107 -6.12 -11.96 12.30
N SER A 108 -5.24 -12.36 13.20
CA SER A 108 -4.51 -11.49 14.11
C SER A 108 -3.14 -11.10 13.51
N ALA A 109 -2.12 -10.95 14.32
CA ALA A 109 -0.75 -10.69 13.90
C ALA A 109 0.23 -11.33 14.87
N LEU A 110 1.38 -11.80 14.37
CA LEU A 110 2.45 -12.29 15.20
C LEU A 110 2.98 -11.17 16.11
N GLY A 111 3.26 -11.48 17.37
CA GLY A 111 3.60 -10.52 18.42
C GLY A 111 2.40 -9.91 19.18
N ALA A 112 1.16 -10.21 18.77
CA ALA A 112 -0.02 -9.84 19.56
C ALA A 112 0.02 -10.57 20.92
N GLY A 113 -0.15 -9.79 22.02
CA GLY A 113 -0.02 -10.29 23.39
C GLY A 113 1.41 -10.20 23.96
N GLU A 114 2.43 -10.17 23.12
CA GLU A 114 3.84 -10.09 23.55
C GLU A 114 4.39 -8.66 23.53
N GLN A 115 3.77 -7.78 22.77
CA GLN A 115 4.23 -6.41 22.53
C GLN A 115 3.13 -5.39 22.80
N PRO A 116 2.74 -5.17 24.09
CA PRO A 116 1.63 -4.29 24.47
C PRO A 116 1.92 -2.81 24.23
N ASP A 117 3.17 -2.44 24.07
CA ASP A 117 3.62 -1.08 23.73
C ASP A 117 3.35 -0.66 22.28
N ILE A 118 2.94 -1.61 21.42
CA ILE A 118 2.57 -1.34 20.03
C ILE A 118 1.03 -1.36 19.92
N PRO A 119 0.37 -0.21 19.74
CA PRO A 119 -1.10 -0.13 19.75
C PRO A 119 -1.80 -1.04 18.75
N PHE A 120 -1.17 -1.28 17.59
CA PHE A 120 -1.66 -2.24 16.59
C PHE A 120 -1.71 -3.67 17.14
N LEU A 121 -0.65 -4.13 17.79
CA LEU A 121 -0.58 -5.49 18.36
C LEU A 121 -1.42 -5.62 19.63
N ALA A 122 -1.45 -4.57 20.46
CA ALA A 122 -2.27 -4.55 21.67
C ALA A 122 -3.78 -4.67 21.35
N SER A 123 -4.27 -3.94 20.34
CA SER A 123 -5.68 -4.02 19.94
C SER A 123 -6.04 -5.38 19.35
N LYS A 124 -5.12 -6.04 18.63
CA LYS A 124 -5.31 -7.41 18.14
C LYS A 124 -5.36 -8.41 19.29
N ALA A 125 -4.42 -8.31 20.23
CA ALA A 125 -4.39 -9.18 21.41
C ALA A 125 -5.67 -9.09 22.24
N ALA A 126 -6.19 -7.89 22.48
CA ALA A 126 -7.41 -7.69 23.23
C ALA A 126 -8.63 -8.36 22.56
N ALA A 127 -8.71 -8.35 21.23
CA ALA A 127 -9.75 -9.07 20.48
C ALA A 127 -9.53 -10.59 20.50
N ASP A 128 -8.27 -11.05 20.39
CA ASP A 128 -7.93 -12.47 20.44
C ASP A 128 -8.33 -13.08 21.78
N ASP A 129 -7.93 -12.44 22.90
CA ASP A 129 -8.22 -12.90 24.26
C ASP A 129 -9.74 -12.93 24.52
N TYR A 130 -10.47 -11.93 24.03
CA TYR A 130 -11.93 -11.92 24.12
C TYR A 130 -12.55 -13.09 23.38
N LEU A 131 -12.16 -13.34 22.14
CA LEU A 131 -12.67 -14.44 21.32
C LEU A 131 -12.45 -15.81 21.99
N LEU A 132 -11.25 -16.04 22.53
CA LEU A 132 -10.90 -17.29 23.20
C LEU A 132 -11.70 -17.50 24.49
N GLY A 133 -12.18 -16.44 25.12
CA GLY A 133 -13.02 -16.47 26.31
C GLY A 133 -14.52 -16.73 26.03
N LEU A 134 -15.00 -16.60 24.77
CA LEU A 134 -16.41 -16.75 24.43
C LEU A 134 -16.93 -18.20 24.42
N GLY A 135 -16.03 -19.20 24.45
CA GLY A 135 -16.41 -20.61 24.42
C GLY A 135 -16.95 -21.13 23.08
N VAL A 136 -16.84 -20.37 22.00
CA VAL A 136 -17.15 -20.79 20.63
C VAL A 136 -15.96 -21.53 20.00
N PRO A 137 -16.18 -22.43 19.02
CA PRO A 137 -15.06 -23.01 18.26
C PRO A 137 -14.32 -21.87 17.52
N ALA A 138 -13.07 -21.62 17.91
CA ALA A 138 -12.32 -20.48 17.40
C ALA A 138 -10.86 -20.82 17.13
N VAL A 139 -10.31 -20.22 16.06
CA VAL A 139 -8.87 -20.24 15.76
C VAL A 139 -8.38 -18.82 15.53
N VAL A 140 -7.41 -18.42 16.33
CA VAL A 140 -6.69 -17.17 16.14
C VAL A 140 -5.41 -17.46 15.35
N LEU A 141 -5.38 -17.06 14.08
CA LEU A 141 -4.18 -17.12 13.25
C LEU A 141 -3.35 -15.87 13.46
N ARG A 142 -2.10 -16.03 13.86
CA ARG A 142 -1.11 -14.94 14.00
C ARG A 142 -0.05 -15.03 12.90
N PRO A 143 -0.33 -14.49 11.71
CA PRO A 143 0.64 -14.47 10.63
C PRO A 143 1.80 -13.52 10.93
N SER A 144 3.01 -13.90 10.48
CA SER A 144 4.17 -13.03 10.37
C SER A 144 3.98 -12.06 9.18
N LEU A 145 5.07 -11.53 8.62
CA LEU A 145 5.04 -10.64 7.47
C LEU A 145 4.49 -11.36 6.22
N VAL A 146 3.23 -11.07 5.87
CA VAL A 146 2.60 -11.67 4.68
C VAL A 146 2.96 -10.89 3.43
N LEU A 147 3.50 -11.61 2.44
CA LEU A 147 3.94 -11.06 1.16
C LEU A 147 3.13 -11.63 0.00
N GLY A 148 3.00 -10.85 -1.06
CA GLY A 148 2.30 -11.21 -2.29
C GLY A 148 1.69 -10.00 -3.00
N GLU A 149 1.08 -10.22 -4.15
CA GLU A 149 0.53 -9.15 -4.99
C GLU A 149 -0.57 -8.36 -4.27
N GLY A 150 -0.34 -7.05 -4.18
CA GLY A 150 -1.30 -6.10 -3.61
C GLY A 150 -1.22 -5.92 -2.10
N GLY A 151 -0.29 -6.56 -1.40
CA GLY A 151 0.04 -6.25 -0.01
C GLY A 151 0.76 -4.91 0.13
N ALA A 152 0.47 -4.16 1.18
CA ALA A 152 1.12 -2.86 1.40
C ALA A 152 2.64 -3.00 1.64
N SER A 153 3.05 -3.95 2.49
CA SER A 153 4.46 -4.27 2.73
C SER A 153 5.14 -4.78 1.46
N SER A 154 4.44 -5.63 0.69
CA SER A 154 4.92 -6.14 -0.59
C SER A 154 5.19 -5.03 -1.60
N GLN A 155 4.27 -4.07 -1.71
CA GLN A 155 4.45 -2.90 -2.59
C GLN A 155 5.63 -2.03 -2.16
N TRP A 156 5.82 -1.85 -0.85
CA TRP A 156 6.95 -1.08 -0.33
C TRP A 156 8.29 -1.78 -0.63
N LEU A 157 8.40 -3.07 -0.35
CA LEU A 157 9.59 -3.88 -0.66
C LEU A 157 9.88 -3.91 -2.16
N SER A 158 8.85 -4.08 -3.00
CA SER A 158 9.00 -4.03 -4.46
C SER A 158 9.49 -2.68 -4.96
N ARG A 159 9.14 -1.57 -4.30
CA ARG A 159 9.68 -0.24 -4.64
C ARG A 159 11.15 -0.05 -4.25
N LEU A 160 11.60 -0.75 -3.22
CA LEU A 160 12.99 -0.69 -2.80
C LEU A 160 13.89 -1.60 -3.65
N SER A 161 13.36 -2.74 -4.09
CA SER A 161 14.16 -3.79 -4.75
C SER A 161 14.94 -3.34 -6.00
N PRO A 162 14.52 -2.38 -6.88
CA PRO A 162 15.31 -1.96 -8.01
C PRO A 162 16.58 -1.15 -7.66
N TRP A 163 16.63 -0.56 -6.46
CA TRP A 163 17.74 0.34 -6.11
C TRP A 163 19.01 -0.42 -5.74
N PRO A 164 20.16 -0.05 -6.31
CA PRO A 164 21.43 -0.71 -6.00
C PRO A 164 21.99 -0.32 -4.61
N LEU A 165 21.54 0.82 -4.07
CA LEU A 165 21.87 1.31 -2.73
C LEU A 165 20.55 1.59 -2.00
N ILE A 166 20.32 0.86 -0.90
CA ILE A 166 19.05 0.92 -0.15
C ILE A 166 19.34 1.41 1.27
N PRO A 167 18.82 2.60 1.65
CA PRO A 167 18.90 3.08 3.02
C PRO A 167 17.89 2.32 3.90
N LEU A 168 18.35 1.75 5.02
CA LEU A 168 17.54 1.03 5.99
C LEU A 168 17.68 1.62 7.39
N LEU A 169 16.57 1.60 8.14
CA LEU A 169 16.54 2.08 9.53
C LEU A 169 17.09 1.05 10.50
N ASP A 170 16.94 -0.22 10.18
CA ASP A 170 17.49 -1.36 10.90
C ASP A 170 17.81 -2.49 9.92
N THR A 171 18.83 -3.28 10.22
CA THR A 171 19.31 -4.36 9.36
C THR A 171 19.41 -5.71 10.07
N TRP A 172 19.10 -5.77 11.37
CA TRP A 172 19.36 -6.93 12.23
C TRP A 172 18.14 -7.71 12.65
N ALA A 173 16.99 -7.04 12.82
CA ALA A 173 15.75 -7.71 13.19
C ALA A 173 15.32 -8.71 12.12
N ARG A 174 14.89 -9.89 12.56
CA ARG A 174 14.50 -10.99 11.70
C ARG A 174 13.00 -11.21 11.73
N ALA A 175 12.46 -11.56 10.58
CA ALA A 175 11.09 -12.02 10.44
C ALA A 175 11.08 -13.35 9.67
N GLN A 176 10.00 -14.11 9.81
CA GLN A 176 9.72 -15.31 9.02
C GLN A 176 8.63 -14.98 8.00
N PRO A 177 8.98 -14.38 6.84
CA PRO A 177 7.99 -13.95 5.85
C PRO A 177 7.22 -15.15 5.30
N LEU A 178 5.94 -14.91 5.04
CA LEU A 178 4.98 -15.89 4.55
C LEU A 178 4.37 -15.39 3.23
N HIS A 179 4.27 -16.26 2.23
CA HIS A 179 3.54 -15.89 1.02
C HIS A 179 2.03 -15.95 1.25
N ILE A 180 1.27 -15.07 0.57
CA ILE A 180 -0.19 -15.01 0.70
C ILE A 180 -0.87 -16.33 0.34
N GLU A 181 -0.35 -17.07 -0.62
CA GLU A 181 -0.87 -18.39 -0.99
C GLU A 181 -0.75 -19.39 0.14
N ASP A 182 0.35 -19.36 0.90
CA ASP A 182 0.53 -20.25 2.05
C ASP A 182 -0.40 -19.86 3.21
N LEU A 183 -0.71 -18.57 3.40
CA LEU A 183 -1.75 -18.14 4.35
C LEU A 183 -3.12 -18.70 3.95
N VAL A 184 -3.46 -18.58 2.68
CA VAL A 184 -4.73 -19.10 2.15
C VAL A 184 -4.79 -20.62 2.29
N ALA A 185 -3.71 -21.32 1.95
CA ALA A 185 -3.61 -22.78 2.11
C ALA A 185 -3.72 -23.22 3.58
N ALA A 186 -3.17 -22.43 4.52
CA ALA A 186 -3.32 -22.67 5.94
C ALA A 186 -4.77 -22.55 6.40
N VAL A 187 -5.52 -21.58 5.91
CA VAL A 187 -6.97 -21.45 6.19
C VAL A 187 -7.73 -22.65 5.63
N LEU A 188 -7.42 -23.10 4.39
CA LEU A 188 -8.04 -24.31 3.83
C LEU A 188 -7.69 -25.58 4.65
N ALA A 189 -6.46 -25.69 5.15
CA ALA A 189 -6.09 -26.79 6.02
C ALA A 189 -6.89 -26.80 7.32
N LEU A 190 -7.14 -25.64 7.93
CA LEU A 190 -8.04 -25.51 9.10
C LEU A 190 -9.48 -25.92 8.78
N LEU A 191 -9.99 -25.64 7.60
CA LEU A 191 -11.35 -26.07 7.22
C LEU A 191 -11.45 -27.58 7.04
N ARG A 192 -10.36 -28.25 6.71
CA ARG A 192 -10.29 -29.73 6.60
C ARG A 192 -10.05 -30.39 7.94
N GLN A 193 -9.26 -29.77 8.80
CA GLN A 193 -8.88 -30.29 10.11
C GLN A 193 -9.00 -29.18 11.17
N TRP A 194 -10.23 -29.10 11.76
CA TRP A 194 -10.50 -28.07 12.76
C TRP A 194 -9.95 -28.51 14.13
N PRO A 195 -9.24 -27.64 14.86
CA PRO A 195 -8.75 -27.94 16.20
C PRO A 195 -9.87 -28.27 17.18
N ALA A 196 -9.64 -29.24 18.06
CA ALA A 196 -10.64 -29.69 19.03
C ALA A 196 -11.03 -28.63 20.07
N GLN A 197 -10.15 -27.67 20.32
CA GLN A 197 -10.37 -26.58 21.28
C GLN A 197 -9.94 -25.24 20.66
N PRO A 198 -10.51 -24.10 21.12
CA PRO A 198 -10.08 -22.78 20.73
C PRO A 198 -8.56 -22.61 20.97
N CYS A 199 -7.84 -22.11 19.98
CA CYS A 199 -6.40 -22.01 20.04
C CYS A 199 -5.83 -20.82 19.28
N VAL A 200 -4.58 -20.47 19.60
CA VAL A 200 -3.77 -19.49 18.86
C VAL A 200 -2.72 -20.26 18.08
N LEU A 201 -2.66 -20.01 16.77
CA LEU A 201 -1.69 -20.64 15.88
C LEU A 201 -0.82 -19.57 15.22
N PRO A 202 0.49 -19.53 15.51
CA PRO A 202 1.42 -18.72 14.74
C PRO A 202 1.51 -19.29 13.32
N LEU A 203 1.51 -18.40 12.33
CA LEU A 203 1.60 -18.77 10.93
C LEU A 203 2.80 -18.05 10.32
N VAL A 204 3.89 -18.77 10.16
CA VAL A 204 5.20 -18.23 9.78
C VAL A 204 5.82 -19.03 8.65
N GLY A 205 6.68 -18.38 7.86
CA GLY A 205 7.54 -19.08 6.90
C GLY A 205 8.63 -19.88 7.61
N PRO A 206 9.30 -20.82 6.92
CA PRO A 206 10.36 -21.65 7.51
C PRO A 206 11.65 -20.87 7.77
N ASP A 207 11.91 -19.79 7.01
CA ASP A 207 13.18 -19.07 7.02
C ASP A 207 13.08 -17.78 7.83
N ALA A 208 13.97 -17.60 8.82
CA ALA A 208 14.12 -16.36 9.57
C ALA A 208 15.09 -15.44 8.82
N LEU A 209 14.57 -14.37 8.21
CA LEU A 209 15.32 -13.45 7.35
C LEU A 209 15.41 -12.07 7.96
N THR A 210 16.56 -11.44 7.84
CA THR A 210 16.71 -9.99 8.00
C THR A 210 16.10 -9.24 6.81
N LEU A 211 15.83 -7.95 6.97
CA LEU A 211 15.31 -7.14 5.86
C LEU A 211 16.25 -7.09 4.65
N PRO A 212 17.60 -6.99 4.79
CA PRO A 212 18.54 -7.15 3.69
C PRO A 212 18.40 -8.48 2.95
N GLU A 213 18.40 -9.61 3.68
CA GLU A 213 18.27 -10.94 3.09
C GLU A 213 16.95 -11.12 2.34
N LEU A 214 15.85 -10.62 2.91
CA LEU A 214 14.54 -10.62 2.26
C LEU A 214 14.56 -9.79 0.96
N LEU A 215 15.15 -8.59 0.98
CA LEU A 215 15.28 -7.75 -0.20
C LEU A 215 16.16 -8.43 -1.26
N ASP A 216 17.24 -9.10 -0.88
CA ASP A 216 18.11 -9.80 -1.82
C ASP A 216 17.40 -11.00 -2.46
N GLN A 217 16.54 -11.74 -1.74
CA GLN A 217 15.68 -12.76 -2.34
C GLN A 217 14.71 -12.17 -3.35
N LEU A 218 14.05 -11.05 -3.03
CA LEU A 218 13.15 -10.36 -3.95
C LEU A 218 13.88 -9.79 -5.18
N ARG A 219 15.11 -9.33 -5.02
CA ARG A 219 15.98 -8.87 -6.11
C ARG A 219 16.39 -10.02 -7.01
N ALA A 220 16.83 -11.14 -6.43
CA ALA A 220 17.19 -12.34 -7.18
C ALA A 220 16.04 -12.86 -8.03
N ALA A 221 14.81 -12.88 -7.48
CA ALA A 221 13.59 -13.25 -8.22
C ALA A 221 13.30 -12.32 -9.41
N GLN A 222 13.78 -11.07 -9.38
CA GLN A 222 13.66 -10.10 -10.47
C GLN A 222 14.88 -10.07 -11.41
N GLY A 223 15.87 -10.94 -11.19
CA GLY A 223 17.09 -11.02 -11.99
C GLY A 223 18.11 -9.93 -11.69
N TRP A 224 18.12 -9.37 -10.47
CA TRP A 224 19.14 -8.45 -9.99
C TRP A 224 20.08 -9.13 -8.99
N GLY A 225 21.32 -8.68 -8.96
CA GLY A 225 22.27 -9.04 -7.90
C GLY A 225 21.93 -8.38 -6.55
N PRO A 226 22.66 -8.75 -5.47
CA PRO A 226 22.45 -8.18 -4.14
C PRO A 226 22.64 -6.66 -4.14
N ALA A 227 21.93 -5.96 -3.26
CA ALA A 227 22.06 -4.52 -3.09
C ALA A 227 23.17 -4.17 -2.08
N ARG A 228 23.55 -2.90 -2.05
CA ARG A 228 24.32 -2.33 -0.94
C ARG A 228 23.35 -1.69 0.05
N TYR A 229 23.45 -2.05 1.31
CA TYR A 229 22.59 -1.54 2.37
C TYR A 229 23.33 -0.47 3.19
N LEU A 230 22.70 0.71 3.29
CA LEU A 230 23.21 1.81 4.09
C LEU A 230 22.35 1.93 5.36
N GLN A 231 22.91 1.60 6.50
CA GLN A 231 22.24 1.80 7.77
C GLN A 231 22.17 3.29 8.10
N ILE A 232 20.96 3.81 8.27
CA ILE A 232 20.73 5.20 8.64
C ILE A 232 20.96 5.34 10.15
N PRO A 233 21.89 6.23 10.59
CA PRO A 233 22.09 6.49 12.01
C PRO A 233 20.81 6.94 12.71
N ALA A 234 20.60 6.48 13.95
CA ALA A 234 19.41 6.83 14.74
C ALA A 234 19.20 8.36 14.90
N ALA A 235 20.30 9.13 14.90
CA ALA A 235 20.25 10.58 14.94
C ALA A 235 19.52 11.21 13.74
N ILE A 236 19.55 10.57 12.58
CA ILE A 236 18.82 10.99 11.36
C ILE A 236 17.45 10.31 11.29
N ALA A 237 17.40 9.02 11.62
CA ALA A 237 16.19 8.23 11.55
C ALA A 237 15.08 8.73 12.47
N ASN A 238 15.40 9.03 13.74
CA ASN A 238 14.40 9.41 14.73
C ASN A 238 13.68 10.73 14.40
N PRO A 239 14.35 11.83 14.00
CA PRO A 239 13.65 13.04 13.54
C PRO A 239 12.78 12.81 12.30
N ALA A 240 13.25 12.01 11.33
CA ALA A 240 12.49 11.70 10.11
C ALA A 240 11.22 10.90 10.42
N VAL A 241 11.30 9.93 11.34
CA VAL A 241 10.16 9.14 11.83
C VAL A 241 9.14 10.01 12.57
N ARG A 242 9.59 10.91 13.46
CA ARG A 242 8.71 11.88 14.16
C ARG A 242 8.01 12.84 13.18
N LEU A 243 8.70 13.24 12.12
CA LEU A 243 8.07 14.03 11.06
C LEU A 243 7.03 13.18 10.31
N GLY A 244 7.33 11.91 10.05
CA GLY A 244 6.40 10.95 9.47
C GLY A 244 5.13 10.77 10.29
N ASP A 245 5.25 10.70 11.64
CA ASP A 245 4.10 10.65 12.55
C ASP A 245 3.22 11.89 12.41
N ARG A 246 3.82 13.10 12.39
CA ARG A 246 3.10 14.37 12.24
C ARG A 246 2.40 14.51 10.89
N LEU A 247 3.01 14.00 9.83
CA LEU A 247 2.48 14.05 8.47
C LEU A 247 1.56 12.86 8.13
N GLY A 248 1.35 11.93 9.06
CA GLY A 248 0.54 10.73 8.85
C GLY A 248 1.14 9.76 7.81
N TRP A 249 2.46 9.70 7.66
CA TRP A 249 3.12 8.80 6.73
C TRP A 249 3.05 7.35 7.21
N ARG A 250 2.40 6.50 6.41
CA ARG A 250 2.20 5.09 6.78
C ARG A 250 3.46 4.24 6.71
N ALA A 251 4.41 4.61 5.86
CA ALA A 251 5.64 3.83 5.63
C ALA A 251 6.81 4.26 6.53
N LEU A 252 6.75 5.44 7.14
CA LEU A 252 7.81 5.99 7.98
C LEU A 252 7.17 6.65 9.21
N ASN A 253 6.98 5.89 10.26
CA ASN A 253 6.43 6.34 11.55
C ASN A 253 7.00 5.51 12.70
N THR A 254 6.75 5.94 13.92
CA THR A 254 7.28 5.29 15.13
C THR A 254 6.85 3.83 15.26
N GLN A 255 5.62 3.47 14.91
CA GLN A 255 5.15 2.08 14.96
C GLN A 255 5.92 1.18 14.00
N VAL A 256 6.09 1.62 12.74
CA VAL A 256 6.84 0.86 11.72
C VAL A 256 8.30 0.69 12.16
N LEU A 257 8.92 1.74 12.71
CA LEU A 257 10.30 1.65 13.22
C LEU A 257 10.41 0.66 14.39
N THR A 258 9.46 0.70 15.32
CA THR A 258 9.45 -0.21 16.47
C THR A 258 9.26 -1.66 16.03
N LEU A 259 8.34 -1.93 15.12
CA LEU A 259 8.14 -3.26 14.53
C LEU A 259 9.38 -3.73 13.77
N ALA A 260 10.03 -2.85 13.00
CA ALA A 260 11.22 -3.19 12.22
C ALA A 260 12.47 -3.48 13.06
N ARG A 261 12.50 -3.07 14.33
CA ARG A 261 13.63 -3.29 15.26
C ARG A 261 13.49 -4.53 16.14
N ARG A 262 12.40 -5.28 16.01
CA ARG A 262 12.12 -6.45 16.83
C ARG A 262 12.03 -7.68 15.97
N ASP A 263 12.60 -8.77 16.47
CA ASP A 263 12.43 -10.09 15.89
C ASP A 263 10.94 -10.46 15.89
N ASN A 264 10.48 -11.01 14.77
CA ASN A 264 9.11 -11.47 14.56
C ASN A 264 9.18 -12.94 14.15
N LEU A 265 9.47 -13.79 15.13
CA LEU A 265 9.75 -15.21 14.98
C LEU A 265 8.79 -16.04 15.82
N ALA A 266 8.44 -17.23 15.34
CA ALA A 266 7.65 -18.22 16.08
C ALA A 266 8.00 -19.63 15.62
N ASP A 267 7.46 -20.62 16.33
CA ASP A 267 7.60 -22.02 15.95
C ASP A 267 6.73 -22.36 14.74
N ALA A 268 7.37 -22.63 13.60
CA ALA A 268 6.70 -23.06 12.38
C ALA A 268 6.02 -24.43 12.50
N GLN A 269 6.39 -25.25 13.49
CA GLN A 269 5.81 -26.57 13.70
C GLN A 269 4.42 -26.52 14.36
N ALA A 270 4.06 -25.42 15.04
CA ALA A 270 2.77 -25.29 15.70
C ALA A 270 1.60 -25.47 14.73
N MET A 271 1.65 -24.83 13.55
CA MET A 271 0.64 -24.98 12.52
C MET A 271 0.61 -26.39 11.93
N LYS A 272 1.77 -27.01 11.72
CA LYS A 272 1.89 -28.40 11.25
C LYS A 272 1.28 -29.39 12.24
N ALA A 273 1.53 -29.21 13.53
CA ALA A 273 0.97 -30.08 14.57
C ALA A 273 -0.57 -29.99 14.63
N ALA A 274 -1.14 -28.83 14.34
CA ALA A 274 -2.59 -28.59 14.38
C ALA A 274 -3.33 -29.09 13.13
N THR A 275 -2.71 -29.00 11.93
CA THR A 275 -3.41 -29.13 10.64
C THR A 275 -2.63 -29.92 9.58
N ASP A 276 -1.47 -30.48 9.92
CA ASP A 276 -0.50 -31.07 8.97
C ASP A 276 -0.03 -30.10 7.84
N PHE A 277 -0.28 -28.81 7.99
CA PHE A 277 0.15 -27.77 7.05
C PHE A 277 1.47 -27.14 7.48
N MET A 278 2.38 -26.94 6.53
CA MET A 278 3.59 -26.16 6.70
C MET A 278 3.79 -25.22 5.50
N ALA A 279 4.12 -23.96 5.78
CA ALA A 279 4.41 -22.97 4.74
C ALA A 279 5.68 -23.34 3.97
N ALA A 280 5.68 -23.07 2.68
CA ALA A 280 6.83 -23.27 1.81
C ALA A 280 7.87 -22.15 1.99
N PRO A 281 9.16 -22.41 1.67
CA PRO A 281 10.16 -21.34 1.60
C PRO A 281 9.70 -20.22 0.66
N LEU A 282 9.91 -18.96 1.07
CA LEU A 282 9.45 -17.81 0.29
C LEU A 282 9.98 -17.84 -1.15
N THR A 283 11.23 -18.25 -1.36
CA THR A 283 11.88 -18.35 -2.67
C THR A 283 11.12 -19.24 -3.66
N SER A 284 10.42 -20.27 -3.19
CA SER A 284 9.61 -21.14 -4.05
C SER A 284 8.31 -20.49 -4.55
N ARG A 285 7.92 -19.36 -3.95
CA ARG A 285 6.69 -18.60 -4.24
C ARG A 285 6.92 -17.31 -5.04
N LEU A 286 8.19 -16.97 -5.34
CA LEU A 286 8.54 -15.71 -6.00
C LEU A 286 8.54 -15.79 -7.54
N ASN A 287 7.89 -16.78 -8.15
CA ASN A 287 7.89 -16.97 -9.60
C ASN A 287 7.06 -15.92 -10.36
N GLU A 288 5.94 -15.49 -9.79
CA GLU A 288 5.01 -14.54 -10.42
C GLU A 288 5.06 -13.16 -9.79
N TRP A 289 5.59 -13.05 -8.58
CA TRP A 289 5.73 -11.80 -7.83
C TRP A 289 7.07 -11.82 -7.07
N PRO A 290 7.79 -10.68 -7.00
CA PRO A 290 7.51 -9.38 -7.59
C PRO A 290 7.87 -9.32 -9.09
N ARG A 291 7.08 -8.62 -9.90
CA ARG A 291 7.37 -8.40 -11.33
C ARG A 291 8.37 -7.25 -11.49
N ARG A 292 9.44 -7.49 -12.24
CA ARG A 292 10.53 -6.51 -12.44
C ARG A 292 10.04 -5.17 -12.98
N GLU A 293 9.24 -5.18 -14.04
CA GLU A 293 8.75 -3.97 -14.72
C GLU A 293 7.85 -3.14 -13.77
N LEU A 294 6.98 -3.81 -13.02
CA LEU A 294 6.10 -3.14 -12.04
C LEU A 294 6.89 -2.56 -10.87
N SER A 295 7.94 -3.24 -10.42
CA SER A 295 8.82 -2.76 -9.36
C SER A 295 9.60 -1.53 -9.79
N VAL A 296 10.17 -1.52 -11.01
CA VAL A 296 10.84 -0.36 -11.60
C VAL A 296 9.88 0.80 -11.76
N ALA A 297 8.72 0.56 -12.36
CA ALA A 297 7.70 1.58 -12.54
C ALA A 297 7.25 2.20 -11.21
N ALA A 298 7.01 1.36 -10.19
CA ALA A 298 6.61 1.81 -8.85
C ALA A 298 7.71 2.61 -8.14
N SER A 299 8.99 2.29 -8.40
CA SER A 299 10.16 2.99 -7.84
C SER A 299 10.39 4.34 -8.49
N LEU A 300 10.35 4.39 -9.83
CA LEU A 300 10.68 5.60 -10.59
C LEU A 300 9.54 6.61 -10.61
N ARG A 301 8.30 6.17 -10.49
CA ARG A 301 7.13 7.06 -10.54
C ARG A 301 7.18 8.24 -9.56
N PRO A 302 7.44 8.07 -8.24
CA PRO A 302 7.53 9.19 -7.31
C PRO A 302 8.72 10.12 -7.61
N VAL A 303 9.84 9.56 -8.10
CA VAL A 303 11.01 10.34 -8.50
C VAL A 303 10.67 11.21 -9.69
N LEU A 304 10.04 10.65 -10.72
CA LEU A 304 9.63 11.37 -11.92
C LEU A 304 8.63 12.48 -11.60
N LEU A 305 7.66 12.23 -10.71
CA LEU A 305 6.73 13.26 -10.23
C LEU A 305 7.47 14.39 -9.52
N ALA A 306 8.44 14.07 -8.66
CA ALA A 306 9.24 15.08 -7.96
C ALA A 306 10.07 15.92 -8.95
N VAL A 307 10.72 15.27 -9.91
CA VAL A 307 11.48 15.96 -10.97
C VAL A 307 10.58 16.89 -11.79
N LEU A 308 9.39 16.44 -12.18
CA LEU A 308 8.45 17.32 -12.90
C LEU A 308 8.03 18.53 -12.05
N VAL A 309 7.69 18.34 -10.78
CA VAL A 309 7.38 19.46 -9.88
C VAL A 309 8.53 20.46 -9.82
N LEU A 310 9.76 19.96 -9.67
CA LEU A 310 10.96 20.81 -9.63
C LEU A 310 11.19 21.56 -10.95
N ILE A 311 10.95 20.93 -12.09
CA ILE A 311 11.08 21.59 -13.41
C ILE A 311 10.03 22.70 -13.54
N TRP A 312 8.75 22.42 -13.29
CA TRP A 312 7.68 23.40 -13.42
C TRP A 312 7.83 24.57 -12.45
N TRP A 313 8.19 24.32 -11.19
CA TRP A 313 8.45 25.38 -10.22
C TRP A 313 9.76 26.11 -10.52
N GLY A 314 10.80 25.38 -10.97
CA GLY A 314 12.06 25.99 -11.39
C GLY A 314 11.85 26.96 -12.55
N THR A 315 11.07 26.57 -13.57
CA THR A 315 10.70 27.45 -14.68
C THR A 315 9.94 28.70 -14.19
N ALA A 316 8.95 28.52 -13.31
CA ALA A 316 8.21 29.63 -12.74
C ALA A 316 9.13 30.61 -11.99
N VAL A 317 10.03 30.11 -11.14
CA VAL A 317 10.98 30.94 -10.39
C VAL A 317 11.94 31.69 -11.33
N VAL A 318 12.45 30.99 -12.33
CA VAL A 318 13.36 31.63 -13.33
C VAL A 318 12.63 32.72 -14.10
N CYS A 319 11.42 32.46 -14.60
CA CYS A 319 10.67 33.44 -15.41
C CYS A 319 10.16 34.64 -14.59
N LEU A 320 9.90 34.47 -13.30
CA LEU A 320 9.52 35.57 -12.40
C LEU A 320 10.74 36.35 -11.85
N GLY A 321 11.92 35.74 -11.88
CA GLY A 321 13.16 36.29 -11.34
C GLY A 321 14.24 36.54 -12.40
N PRO A 322 15.36 35.78 -12.36
CA PRO A 322 16.55 36.08 -13.16
C PRO A 322 16.36 35.96 -14.66
N GLY A 323 15.38 35.18 -15.12
CA GLY A 323 15.07 34.99 -16.55
C GLY A 323 13.97 35.90 -17.10
N HIS A 324 13.41 36.82 -16.28
CA HIS A 324 12.30 37.67 -16.70
C HIS A 324 12.61 38.46 -17.96
N GLU A 325 13.76 39.16 -18.01
CA GLU A 325 14.21 39.94 -19.17
C GLU A 325 14.41 39.05 -20.40
N TRP A 326 14.84 37.82 -20.23
CA TRP A 326 14.97 36.90 -21.35
C TRP A 326 13.61 36.48 -21.90
N GLY A 327 12.63 36.20 -21.03
CA GLY A 327 11.24 35.98 -21.44
C GLY A 327 10.68 37.12 -22.24
N LEU A 328 10.92 38.39 -21.83
CA LEU A 328 10.50 39.59 -22.58
C LEU A 328 11.17 39.71 -23.96
N ARG A 329 12.45 39.31 -24.10
CA ARG A 329 13.13 39.29 -25.40
C ARG A 329 12.50 38.28 -26.34
N ILE A 330 12.20 37.08 -25.88
CA ILE A 330 11.51 36.04 -26.65
C ILE A 330 10.13 36.52 -27.10
N MET A 331 9.40 37.22 -26.23
CA MET A 331 8.11 37.82 -26.61
C MET A 331 8.28 38.91 -27.69
N ALA A 332 9.33 39.72 -27.61
CA ALA A 332 9.65 40.73 -28.60
C ALA A 332 9.99 40.11 -29.98
N GLU A 333 10.66 38.97 -30.03
CA GLU A 333 10.96 38.26 -31.28
C GLU A 333 9.68 37.77 -32.00
N VAL A 334 8.62 37.46 -31.26
CA VAL A 334 7.29 37.12 -31.84
C VAL A 334 6.39 38.34 -32.01
N GLY A 335 6.92 39.58 -31.87
CA GLY A 335 6.18 40.85 -32.08
C GLY A 335 5.30 41.26 -30.91
N VAL A 336 5.41 40.63 -29.74
CA VAL A 336 4.65 41.00 -28.53
C VAL A 336 5.50 41.90 -27.64
N HIS A 337 5.05 43.13 -27.38
CA HIS A 337 5.80 44.14 -26.63
C HIS A 337 4.98 44.74 -25.49
N GLY A 338 5.68 45.47 -24.61
CA GLY A 338 5.09 46.27 -23.53
C GLY A 338 4.38 45.45 -22.46
N TRP A 339 3.20 45.89 -22.05
CA TRP A 339 2.44 45.28 -20.98
C TRP A 339 1.93 43.87 -21.34
N LEU A 340 1.62 43.62 -22.61
CA LEU A 340 1.19 42.31 -23.09
C LEU A 340 2.30 41.24 -22.93
N ALA A 341 3.57 41.60 -23.27
CA ALA A 341 4.69 40.74 -23.09
C ALA A 341 4.88 40.38 -21.59
N ARG A 342 4.80 41.38 -20.70
CA ARG A 342 4.87 41.15 -19.25
C ARG A 342 3.75 40.25 -18.76
N MET A 343 2.51 40.49 -19.19
CA MET A 343 1.37 39.63 -18.83
C MET A 343 1.59 38.18 -19.31
N ALA A 344 2.10 37.99 -20.54
CA ALA A 344 2.38 36.65 -21.06
C ALA A 344 3.45 35.92 -20.26
N VAL A 345 4.58 36.58 -19.92
CA VAL A 345 5.66 35.98 -19.16
C VAL A 345 5.22 35.68 -17.72
N VAL A 346 4.59 36.62 -17.02
CA VAL A 346 4.12 36.42 -15.64
C VAL A 346 2.98 35.41 -15.60
N GLY A 347 2.01 35.49 -16.52
CA GLY A 347 0.88 34.57 -16.60
C GLY A 347 1.35 33.10 -16.87
N GLY A 348 2.31 32.95 -17.81
CA GLY A 348 2.94 31.66 -18.08
C GLY A 348 3.63 31.09 -16.85
N ALA A 349 4.43 31.89 -16.16
CA ALA A 349 5.13 31.47 -14.93
C ALA A 349 4.15 31.07 -13.79
N LEU A 350 3.06 31.81 -13.64
CA LEU A 350 2.02 31.46 -12.67
C LEU A 350 1.29 30.17 -13.05
N ALA A 351 1.02 29.96 -14.33
CA ALA A 351 0.44 28.71 -14.83
C ALA A 351 1.39 27.52 -14.52
N ASP A 352 2.70 27.67 -14.77
CA ASP A 352 3.70 26.66 -14.45
C ASP A 352 3.69 26.34 -12.95
N ALA A 353 3.65 27.35 -12.08
CA ALA A 353 3.59 27.17 -10.64
C ALA A 353 2.34 26.39 -10.19
N VAL A 354 1.16 26.74 -10.74
CA VAL A 354 -0.12 26.09 -10.44
C VAL A 354 -0.13 24.66 -10.95
N LEU A 355 0.39 24.40 -12.16
CA LEU A 355 0.48 23.05 -12.73
C LEU A 355 1.45 22.17 -11.97
N GLY A 356 2.59 22.71 -11.50
CA GLY A 356 3.50 22.02 -10.61
C GLY A 356 2.86 21.66 -9.28
N ALA A 357 2.13 22.59 -8.63
CA ALA A 357 1.40 22.34 -7.40
C ALA A 357 0.28 21.29 -7.59
N GLY A 358 -0.40 21.31 -8.74
CA GLY A 358 -1.44 20.34 -9.09
C GLY A 358 -0.97 18.89 -9.10
N LEU A 359 0.33 18.62 -9.38
CA LEU A 359 0.91 17.29 -9.32
C LEU A 359 0.97 16.73 -7.89
N LEU A 360 1.09 17.57 -6.88
CA LEU A 360 1.16 17.15 -5.47
C LEU A 360 -0.21 16.72 -4.95
N LEU A 361 -1.30 17.24 -5.50
CA LEU A 361 -2.66 16.97 -5.07
C LEU A 361 -3.26 15.80 -5.87
N ARG A 362 -3.42 14.63 -5.27
CA ARG A 362 -3.91 13.40 -5.94
C ARG A 362 -5.19 13.63 -6.75
N ARG A 363 -6.16 14.40 -6.23
CA ARG A 363 -7.43 14.68 -6.92
C ARG A 363 -7.26 15.54 -8.18
N TRP A 364 -6.23 16.38 -8.25
CA TRP A 364 -5.97 17.32 -9.36
C TRP A 364 -4.89 16.81 -10.31
N ARG A 365 -4.12 15.80 -9.93
CA ARG A 365 -2.94 15.32 -10.66
C ARG A 365 -3.23 14.96 -12.11
N ARG A 366 -4.31 14.23 -12.39
CA ARG A 366 -4.71 13.90 -13.78
C ARG A 366 -4.99 15.15 -14.61
N HIS A 367 -5.67 16.13 -14.05
CA HIS A 367 -5.96 17.39 -14.75
C HIS A 367 -4.68 18.20 -14.97
N ALA A 368 -3.80 18.27 -13.98
CA ALA A 368 -2.50 18.93 -14.09
C ALA A 368 -1.64 18.26 -15.18
N LEU A 369 -1.52 16.92 -15.21
CA LEU A 369 -0.78 16.22 -16.25
C LEU A 369 -1.35 16.48 -17.66
N ARG A 370 -2.67 16.49 -17.84
CA ARG A 370 -3.30 16.83 -19.13
C ARG A 370 -3.01 18.27 -19.54
N ALA A 371 -3.13 19.21 -18.62
CA ALA A 371 -2.85 20.62 -18.89
C ALA A 371 -1.37 20.85 -19.20
N GLN A 372 -0.46 20.17 -18.52
CA GLN A 372 0.97 20.20 -18.82
C GLN A 372 1.27 19.70 -20.24
N LEU A 373 0.66 18.58 -20.66
CA LEU A 373 0.81 18.07 -22.03
C LEU A 373 0.31 19.09 -23.04
N ALA A 374 -0.87 19.66 -22.83
CA ALA A 374 -1.44 20.67 -23.72
C ALA A 374 -0.56 21.91 -23.81
N LEU A 375 -0.05 22.41 -22.68
CA LEU A 375 0.80 23.60 -22.62
C LEU A 375 2.16 23.35 -23.30
N MET A 376 2.80 22.20 -23.06
CA MET A 376 4.05 21.82 -23.72
C MET A 376 3.88 21.71 -25.24
N LEU A 377 2.80 21.07 -25.70
CA LEU A 377 2.49 20.98 -27.13
C LEU A 377 2.24 22.35 -27.75
N ALA A 378 1.50 23.23 -27.06
CA ALA A 378 1.26 24.59 -27.51
C ALA A 378 2.57 25.38 -27.63
N TYR A 379 3.46 25.32 -26.62
CA TYR A 379 4.77 25.99 -26.70
C TYR A 379 5.64 25.42 -27.82
N MET A 380 5.69 24.11 -27.98
CA MET A 380 6.44 23.49 -29.09
C MET A 380 5.91 23.95 -30.46
N LEU A 381 4.59 24.05 -30.63
CA LEU A 381 3.97 24.53 -31.86
C LEU A 381 4.30 26.00 -32.11
N ILE A 382 4.15 26.87 -31.11
CA ILE A 382 4.48 28.29 -31.19
C ILE A 382 5.96 28.47 -31.58
N ILE A 383 6.87 27.81 -30.88
CA ILE A 383 8.30 27.91 -31.18
C ILE A 383 8.60 27.37 -32.60
N SER A 384 7.97 26.30 -33.02
CA SER A 384 8.19 25.77 -34.38
C SER A 384 7.73 26.72 -35.50
N LEU A 385 6.68 27.48 -35.26
CA LEU A 385 6.11 28.38 -36.27
C LEU A 385 6.78 29.75 -36.30
N TRP A 386 7.09 30.33 -35.12
CA TRP A 386 7.56 31.71 -35.04
C TRP A 386 9.03 31.84 -34.64
N LEU A 387 9.61 30.82 -34.02
CA LEU A 387 10.96 30.84 -33.48
C LEU A 387 11.76 29.56 -33.84
N PRO A 388 11.76 29.11 -35.12
CA PRO A 388 12.32 27.81 -35.50
C PRO A 388 13.81 27.65 -35.19
N HIS A 389 14.56 28.76 -35.08
CA HIS A 389 15.98 28.73 -34.74
C HIS A 389 16.28 28.14 -33.33
N TYR A 390 15.32 28.18 -32.38
CA TYR A 390 15.48 27.52 -31.06
C TYR A 390 15.53 25.99 -31.12
N TRP A 391 15.15 25.38 -32.25
CA TRP A 391 15.38 23.94 -32.45
C TRP A 391 16.87 23.60 -32.60
N PHE A 392 17.66 24.56 -33.07
CA PHE A 392 19.11 24.42 -33.31
C PHE A 392 19.94 24.98 -32.15
N ASP A 393 19.31 25.29 -31.00
CA ASP A 393 19.99 25.68 -29.78
C ASP A 393 20.96 24.60 -29.34
N PRO A 394 22.25 24.91 -29.07
CA PRO A 394 23.26 23.93 -28.67
C PRO A 394 22.88 23.10 -27.43
N PHE A 395 22.05 23.64 -26.55
CA PHE A 395 21.54 22.96 -25.36
C PHE A 395 20.26 22.17 -25.63
N GLY A 396 19.69 22.23 -26.82
CA GLY A 396 18.51 21.48 -27.24
C GLY A 396 17.27 21.77 -26.38
N ALA A 397 17.06 23.03 -25.99
CA ALA A 397 15.99 23.41 -25.06
C ALA A 397 14.61 22.94 -25.52
N VAL A 398 14.31 23.07 -26.83
CA VAL A 398 13.03 22.63 -27.40
C VAL A 398 12.99 21.09 -27.55
N ALA A 399 14.07 20.49 -28.04
CA ALA A 399 14.13 19.04 -28.27
C ALA A 399 13.98 18.22 -26.95
N LYS A 400 14.50 18.73 -25.84
CA LYS A 400 14.36 18.09 -24.52
C LYS A 400 12.90 18.03 -24.04
N ASN A 401 12.04 18.92 -24.51
CA ASN A 401 10.62 18.86 -24.18
C ASN A 401 9.93 17.59 -24.71
N ALA A 402 10.46 16.94 -25.75
CA ALA A 402 9.94 15.65 -26.22
C ALA A 402 10.06 14.56 -25.13
N VAL A 403 11.18 14.54 -24.39
CA VAL A 403 11.37 13.60 -23.27
C VAL A 403 10.39 13.90 -22.14
N LEU A 404 10.19 15.18 -21.81
CA LEU A 404 9.20 15.59 -20.80
C LEU A 404 7.77 15.26 -21.20
N LEU A 405 7.42 15.38 -22.48
CA LEU A 405 6.12 14.96 -23.01
C LEU A 405 5.89 13.47 -22.80
N VAL A 406 6.85 12.63 -23.18
CA VAL A 406 6.76 11.16 -23.02
C VAL A 406 6.65 10.80 -21.54
N ALA A 407 7.47 11.42 -20.68
CA ALA A 407 7.45 11.20 -19.24
C ALA A 407 6.09 11.59 -18.61
N THR A 408 5.54 12.76 -19.01
CA THR A 408 4.23 13.23 -18.53
C THR A 408 3.10 12.34 -19.03
N LEU A 409 3.16 11.87 -20.28
CA LEU A 409 2.20 10.94 -20.86
C LEU A 409 2.22 9.59 -20.13
N TRP A 410 3.41 9.06 -19.86
CA TRP A 410 3.56 7.82 -19.09
C TRP A 410 2.96 7.94 -17.69
N LEU A 411 3.21 9.06 -17.00
CA LEU A 411 2.59 9.34 -15.69
C LEU A 411 1.07 9.43 -15.78
N LEU A 412 0.53 10.04 -16.84
CA LEU A 412 -0.92 10.16 -17.04
C LEU A 412 -1.58 8.79 -17.26
N TRP A 413 -0.97 7.93 -18.08
CA TRP A 413 -1.49 6.58 -18.35
C TRP A 413 -1.40 5.66 -17.16
N THR A 414 -0.38 5.82 -16.33
CA THR A 414 -0.17 5.02 -15.13
C THR A 414 -0.83 5.61 -13.87
N GLU A 415 -1.50 6.79 -13.97
CA GLU A 415 -2.19 7.37 -12.82
C GLU A 415 -3.41 6.53 -12.44
N PRO A 416 -3.49 6.02 -11.21
CA PRO A 416 -4.64 5.25 -10.74
C PRO A 416 -5.94 6.05 -10.87
N GLU A 417 -7.02 5.39 -11.28
CA GLU A 417 -8.33 6.02 -11.25
C GLU A 417 -8.72 6.37 -9.82
N VAL A 418 -9.03 7.64 -9.61
CA VAL A 418 -9.61 8.07 -8.34
C VAL A 418 -11.06 7.61 -8.38
N HIS A 419 -11.31 6.39 -7.89
CA HIS A 419 -12.69 5.99 -7.63
C HIS A 419 -13.24 7.00 -6.61
N ARG A 420 -14.24 7.77 -6.98
CA ARG A 420 -15.02 8.60 -6.06
C ARG A 420 -15.59 7.65 -5.00
N ARG A 421 -14.99 7.72 -3.79
CA ARG A 421 -15.51 7.06 -2.59
C ARG A 421 -16.79 7.76 -2.15
#